data_d05ca207125e32f1deaede20a41e4ec5
#
_entry.id   d05ca207125e32f1deaede20a41e4ec5
#
_cell.length_a   1.000
_cell.length_b   1.000
_cell.length_c   1.000
_cell.angle_alpha   90.00
_cell.angle_beta   90.00
_cell.angle_gamma   90.00
#
_symmetry.space_group_name_H-M   'P 1'
#
loop_
_entity.id
_entity.type
_entity.pdbx_description
1 polymer ?
#
loop_
_entity_poly.entity_id
_entity_poly.type
_entity_poly.pdbx_seq_one_letter_code
_entity_poly.pdbx_strand_id
1 'polypeptide(L)'
;DFISLLGTKNKTFDQYKNELQKIGSKIEVYTNGNYFGFSISGFDKFFNVTLDLLNEFMSEMHVRDEDNSKLEKLVESSKLTRDQESKDPSTAGRALRDYVMYGKKSPFLRRSTLKEVQDMTSDFLIVQAKEAMKYEVDIFYTGTINEVAVIDQIKNRLSISDNLKASKSPITMDYKKHTRNKVFLIDDPKAVQSQIYIIGQGRVLDMESRSTSDVFNKYFGSGMASIIFQEIREFRSLAYTAYGAYVNRPD
;
A
#
# COMPACT_ATOMS: atom_id res chain seq x y z
N ASP A 1 -3.16 8.53 5.09
CA ASP A 1 -3.37 9.86 4.43
C ASP A 1 -3.43 11.01 5.44
N PHE A 2 -4.31 10.95 6.51
CA PHE A 2 -4.47 12.08 7.45
C PHE A 2 -3.16 12.47 8.14
N ILE A 3 -2.41 11.52 8.67
CA ILE A 3 -1.14 11.77 9.36
C ILE A 3 -0.15 12.53 8.48
N SER A 4 -0.10 12.26 7.17
CA SER A 4 0.78 12.96 6.24
C SER A 4 0.42 14.43 5.97
N LEU A 5 -0.72 14.89 6.47
CA LEU A 5 -1.20 16.27 6.35
C LEU A 5 -1.03 17.08 7.64
N LEU A 6 -0.40 16.49 8.66
CA LEU A 6 -0.15 17.12 9.94
C LEU A 6 1.19 17.86 9.97
N GLY A 7 1.28 18.82 10.86
CA GLY A 7 2.52 19.44 11.28
C GLY A 7 3.02 18.88 12.61
N THR A 8 3.91 19.63 13.26
CA THR A 8 4.41 19.36 14.60
C THR A 8 3.81 20.34 15.60
N LYS A 9 4.06 20.19 16.89
CA LYS A 9 3.61 21.16 17.89
C LYS A 9 4.03 22.60 17.55
N ASN A 10 5.24 22.75 17.00
CA ASN A 10 5.85 24.06 16.77
C ASN A 10 5.68 24.59 15.33
N LYS A 11 5.25 23.73 14.40
CA LYS A 11 5.14 24.05 12.95
C LYS A 11 3.80 23.59 12.40
N THR A 12 3.16 24.44 11.62
CA THR A 12 2.02 24.02 10.80
C THR A 12 2.49 23.05 9.72
N PHE A 13 1.56 22.35 9.08
CA PHE A 13 1.88 21.49 7.93
C PHE A 13 2.67 22.23 6.85
N ASP A 14 2.24 23.45 6.49
CA ASP A 14 2.90 24.23 5.45
C ASP A 14 4.31 24.69 5.86
N GLN A 15 4.49 25.09 7.11
CA GLN A 15 5.81 25.46 7.64
C GLN A 15 6.76 24.26 7.62
N TYR A 16 6.29 23.10 8.08
CA TYR A 16 7.07 21.87 8.09
C TYR A 16 7.43 21.41 6.66
N LYS A 17 6.47 21.44 5.75
CA LYS A 17 6.67 21.10 4.35
C LYS A 17 7.64 22.06 3.64
N ASN A 18 7.55 23.35 3.94
CA ASN A 18 8.47 24.36 3.39
C ASN A 18 9.91 24.14 3.86
N GLU A 19 10.14 23.73 5.10
CA GLU A 19 11.49 23.38 5.56
C GLU A 19 12.07 22.19 4.81
N LEU A 20 11.29 21.14 4.60
CA LEU A 20 11.71 20.00 3.78
C LEU A 20 12.02 20.43 2.33
N GLN A 21 11.18 21.27 1.74
CA GLN A 21 11.38 21.73 0.36
C GLN A 21 12.66 22.58 0.20
N LYS A 22 13.00 23.44 1.16
CA LYS A 22 14.23 24.26 1.14
C LYS A 22 15.50 23.41 1.05
N ILE A 23 15.50 22.21 1.59
CA ILE A 23 16.63 21.28 1.54
C ILE A 23 16.46 20.18 0.47
N GLY A 24 15.40 20.27 -0.35
CA GLY A 24 15.10 19.27 -1.37
C GLY A 24 14.80 17.88 -0.82
N SER A 25 14.27 17.81 0.39
CA SER A 25 13.91 16.56 1.05
C SER A 25 12.40 16.35 1.06
N LYS A 26 12.01 15.08 1.14
CA LYS A 26 10.61 14.65 1.23
C LYS A 26 10.48 13.58 2.30
N ILE A 27 9.45 13.70 3.12
CA ILE A 27 9.04 12.69 4.09
C ILE A 27 7.60 12.30 3.76
N GLU A 28 7.35 11.02 3.56
CA GLU A 28 6.04 10.46 3.30
C GLU A 28 5.69 9.45 4.38
N VAL A 29 4.46 9.50 4.86
CA VAL A 29 3.90 8.51 5.78
C VAL A 29 3.09 7.52 4.96
N TYR A 30 3.29 6.23 5.18
CA TYR A 30 2.54 5.20 4.47
C TYR A 30 2.09 4.06 5.38
N THR A 31 1.02 3.41 4.96
CA THR A 31 0.59 2.14 5.53
C THR A 31 0.40 1.14 4.41
N ASN A 32 0.88 -0.06 4.59
CA ASN A 32 0.74 -1.15 3.62
C ASN A 32 0.44 -2.46 4.34
N GLY A 33 -0.84 -2.79 4.41
CA GLY A 33 -1.28 -4.03 5.02
C GLY A 33 -0.83 -4.18 6.48
N ASN A 34 0.34 -4.73 6.68
CA ASN A 34 0.90 -5.03 7.99
C ASN A 34 1.94 -3.99 8.48
N TYR A 35 2.25 -3.00 7.68
CA TYR A 35 3.34 -2.05 7.97
C TYR A 35 2.81 -0.63 8.06
N PHE A 36 3.34 0.11 9.03
CA PHE A 36 3.29 1.56 9.11
C PHE A 36 4.72 2.07 8.98
N GLY A 37 4.95 3.09 8.18
CA GLY A 37 6.33 3.54 7.96
C GLY A 37 6.44 4.94 7.42
N PHE A 38 7.70 5.38 7.35
CA PHE A 38 8.11 6.64 6.76
C PHE A 38 9.06 6.35 5.60
N SER A 39 8.84 7.01 4.48
CA SER A 39 9.77 7.02 3.35
C SER A 39 10.41 8.40 3.27
N ILE A 40 11.73 8.42 3.21
CA ILE A 40 12.52 9.65 3.17
C ILE A 40 13.29 9.66 1.86
N SER A 41 13.31 10.80 1.18
CA SER A 41 14.17 11.02 0.03
C SER A 41 14.74 12.44 0.08
N GLY A 42 15.97 12.61 -0.42
CA GLY A 42 16.65 13.91 -0.41
C GLY A 42 18.11 13.80 -0.81
N PHE A 43 18.85 14.90 -0.69
CA PHE A 43 20.28 14.94 -0.95
C PHE A 43 21.10 14.51 0.27
N ASP A 44 22.14 13.72 0.09
CA ASP A 44 23.01 13.23 1.16
C ASP A 44 23.57 14.33 2.06
N LYS A 45 23.91 15.50 1.50
CA LYS A 45 24.38 16.64 2.28
C LYS A 45 23.39 17.16 3.32
N PHE A 46 22.11 16.87 3.17
CA PHE A 46 21.05 17.27 4.08
C PHE A 46 20.47 16.09 4.88
N PHE A 47 21.11 14.91 4.80
CA PHE A 47 20.62 13.69 5.48
C PHE A 47 20.37 13.92 6.98
N ASN A 48 21.31 14.56 7.66
CA ASN A 48 21.19 14.89 9.09
C ASN A 48 19.97 15.78 9.40
N VAL A 49 19.81 16.86 8.63
CA VAL A 49 18.70 17.80 8.82
C VAL A 49 17.37 17.12 8.51
N THR A 50 17.35 16.22 7.53
CA THR A 50 16.15 15.45 7.20
C THR A 50 15.78 14.47 8.31
N LEU A 51 16.78 13.82 8.93
CA LEU A 51 16.54 12.97 10.11
C LEU A 51 16.04 13.77 11.31
N ASP A 52 16.57 14.98 11.55
CA ASP A 52 16.10 15.86 12.64
C ASP A 52 14.63 16.25 12.42
N LEU A 53 14.26 16.60 11.19
CA LEU A 53 12.87 16.89 10.84
C LEU A 53 11.96 15.65 10.96
N LEU A 54 12.45 14.47 10.59
CA LEU A 54 11.70 13.23 10.81
C LEU A 54 11.48 12.98 12.30
N ASN A 55 12.54 13.13 13.10
CA ASN A 55 12.46 12.93 14.55
C ASN A 55 11.48 13.91 15.21
N GLU A 56 11.52 15.18 14.79
CA GLU A 56 10.55 16.18 15.24
C GLU A 56 9.12 15.74 14.89
N PHE A 57 8.90 15.29 13.65
CA PHE A 57 7.57 14.83 13.24
C PHE A 57 7.10 13.61 14.04
N MET A 58 7.96 12.59 14.20
CA MET A 58 7.61 11.38 14.95
C MET A 58 7.27 11.68 16.41
N SER A 59 8.04 12.56 17.05
CA SER A 59 7.91 12.88 18.48
C SER A 59 6.78 13.86 18.74
N GLU A 60 6.61 14.86 17.88
CA GLU A 60 5.80 16.04 18.12
C GLU A 60 4.63 16.23 17.14
N MET A 61 4.28 15.17 16.36
CA MET A 61 3.11 15.28 15.49
C MET A 61 1.89 15.72 16.31
N HIS A 62 1.17 16.70 15.78
CA HIS A 62 0.10 17.37 16.50
C HIS A 62 -1.05 17.72 15.58
N VAL A 63 -2.28 17.56 16.09
CA VAL A 63 -3.50 18.02 15.44
C VAL A 63 -3.85 19.41 15.97
N ARG A 64 -4.10 20.32 15.07
CA ARG A 64 -4.70 21.63 15.34
C ARG A 64 -6.18 21.61 14.99
N ASP A 65 -6.94 22.55 15.53
CA ASP A 65 -8.37 22.66 15.22
C ASP A 65 -8.65 22.76 13.71
N GLU A 66 -7.78 23.46 12.98
CA GLU A 66 -7.85 23.58 11.52
C GLU A 66 -7.65 22.26 10.77
N ASP A 67 -6.94 21.31 11.36
CA ASP A 67 -6.65 20.01 10.74
C ASP A 67 -7.88 19.10 10.69
N ASN A 68 -8.88 19.33 11.55
CA ASN A 68 -10.14 18.59 11.54
C ASN A 68 -10.86 18.75 10.18
N SER A 69 -10.78 19.95 9.58
CA SER A 69 -11.33 20.17 8.25
C SER A 69 -10.66 19.31 7.15
N LYS A 70 -9.38 18.95 7.35
CA LYS A 70 -8.66 18.03 6.43
C LYS A 70 -9.19 16.61 6.58
N LEU A 71 -9.46 16.17 7.80
CA LEU A 71 -10.07 14.86 8.06
C LEU A 71 -11.46 14.76 7.45
N GLU A 72 -12.31 15.78 7.63
CA GLU A 72 -13.63 15.82 7.02
C GLU A 72 -13.57 15.68 5.49
N LYS A 73 -12.65 16.40 4.83
CA LYS A 73 -12.45 16.30 3.38
C LYS A 73 -11.99 14.90 2.96
N LEU A 74 -11.13 14.24 3.74
CA LEU A 74 -10.70 12.87 3.46
C LEU A 74 -11.85 11.88 3.61
N VAL A 75 -12.70 12.06 4.61
CA VAL A 75 -13.92 11.25 4.81
C VAL A 75 -14.89 11.43 3.64
N GLU A 76 -15.12 12.66 3.22
CA GLU A 76 -15.97 12.97 2.06
C GLU A 76 -15.39 12.36 0.77
N SER A 77 -14.10 12.54 0.53
CA SER A 77 -13.40 11.91 -0.60
C SER A 77 -13.53 10.39 -0.59
N SER A 78 -13.44 9.75 0.58
CA SER A 78 -13.63 8.31 0.74
C SER A 78 -15.06 7.88 0.36
N LYS A 79 -16.06 8.69 0.73
CA LYS A 79 -17.45 8.45 0.36
C LYS A 79 -17.63 8.53 -1.16
N LEU A 80 -17.13 9.59 -1.79
CA LEU A 80 -17.19 9.77 -3.24
C LEU A 80 -16.49 8.63 -4.00
N THR A 81 -15.29 8.23 -3.52
CA THR A 81 -14.56 7.11 -4.10
C THR A 81 -15.37 5.82 -4.06
N ARG A 82 -16.01 5.51 -2.93
CA ARG A 82 -16.83 4.30 -2.80
C ARG A 82 -18.10 4.35 -3.65
N ASP A 83 -18.69 5.51 -3.80
CA ASP A 83 -19.83 5.71 -4.69
C ASP A 83 -19.43 5.47 -6.15
N GLN A 84 -18.27 5.96 -6.57
CA GLN A 84 -17.68 5.67 -7.88
C GLN A 84 -17.36 4.18 -8.05
N GLU A 85 -16.71 3.56 -7.08
CA GLU A 85 -16.39 2.13 -7.08
C GLU A 85 -17.66 1.26 -7.24
N SER A 86 -18.77 1.64 -6.62
CA SER A 86 -20.05 0.92 -6.71
C SER A 86 -20.67 0.97 -8.11
N LYS A 87 -20.25 1.94 -8.93
CA LYS A 87 -20.72 2.15 -10.30
C LYS A 87 -19.74 1.63 -11.36
N ASP A 88 -18.54 1.17 -10.92
CA ASP A 88 -17.50 0.65 -11.81
C ASP A 88 -17.51 -0.88 -11.87
N PRO A 89 -17.93 -1.48 -13.01
CA PRO A 89 -17.93 -2.93 -13.19
C PRO A 89 -16.54 -3.56 -12.97
N SER A 90 -15.46 -2.81 -13.25
CA SER A 90 -14.10 -3.31 -13.05
C SER A 90 -13.78 -3.51 -11.57
N THR A 91 -14.29 -2.66 -10.71
CA THR A 91 -14.16 -2.81 -9.26
C THR A 91 -14.94 -4.00 -8.75
N ALA A 92 -16.16 -4.22 -9.25
CA ALA A 92 -16.95 -5.41 -8.93
C ALA A 92 -16.23 -6.70 -9.37
N GLY A 93 -15.66 -6.72 -10.56
CA GLY A 93 -14.88 -7.84 -11.07
C GLY A 93 -13.65 -8.15 -10.21
N ARG A 94 -12.89 -7.10 -9.80
CA ARG A 94 -11.74 -7.27 -8.88
C ARG A 94 -12.18 -7.78 -7.51
N ALA A 95 -13.27 -7.24 -6.96
CA ALA A 95 -13.81 -7.68 -5.68
C ALA A 95 -14.25 -9.15 -5.72
N LEU A 96 -14.89 -9.58 -6.81
CA LEU A 96 -15.25 -10.99 -7.04
C LEU A 96 -14.01 -11.87 -7.13
N ARG A 97 -13.01 -11.48 -7.90
CA ARG A 97 -11.72 -12.18 -8.00
C ARG A 97 -11.10 -12.38 -6.61
N ASP A 98 -11.01 -11.32 -5.83
CA ASP A 98 -10.42 -11.36 -4.49
C ASP A 98 -11.25 -12.24 -3.54
N TYR A 99 -12.57 -12.21 -3.65
CA TYR A 99 -13.44 -13.11 -2.91
C TYR A 99 -13.25 -14.59 -3.30
N VAL A 100 -13.06 -14.86 -4.58
CA VAL A 100 -12.78 -16.23 -5.06
C VAL A 100 -11.46 -16.72 -4.50
N MET A 101 -10.43 -15.87 -4.47
CA MET A 101 -9.11 -16.22 -3.97
C MET A 101 -9.05 -16.34 -2.44
N TYR A 102 -9.66 -15.42 -1.71
CA TYR A 102 -9.45 -15.28 -0.25
C TYR A 102 -10.72 -15.49 0.58
N GLY A 103 -11.88 -15.65 -0.04
CA GLY A 103 -13.16 -15.78 0.65
C GLY A 103 -13.49 -14.55 1.51
N LYS A 104 -13.93 -14.80 2.73
CA LYS A 104 -14.26 -13.72 3.70
C LYS A 104 -13.03 -12.90 4.16
N LYS A 105 -11.82 -13.42 3.93
CA LYS A 105 -10.56 -12.71 4.21
C LYS A 105 -10.13 -11.78 3.07
N SER A 106 -10.93 -11.64 2.01
CA SER A 106 -10.67 -10.76 0.87
C SER A 106 -10.32 -9.34 1.32
N PRO A 107 -9.28 -8.71 0.75
CA PRO A 107 -8.92 -7.33 1.06
C PRO A 107 -10.08 -6.37 0.91
N PHE A 108 -10.91 -6.59 -0.10
CA PHE A 108 -12.10 -5.77 -0.36
C PHE A 108 -13.11 -5.81 0.80
N LEU A 109 -13.35 -7.00 1.37
CA LEU A 109 -14.29 -7.18 2.49
C LEU A 109 -13.71 -6.76 3.85
N ARG A 110 -12.40 -6.65 3.95
CA ARG A 110 -11.71 -6.23 5.18
C ARG A 110 -11.49 -4.73 5.29
N ARG A 111 -11.84 -3.96 4.28
CA ARG A 111 -11.80 -2.50 4.35
C ARG A 111 -12.72 -2.02 5.46
N SER A 112 -12.31 -0.96 6.17
CA SER A 112 -13.21 -0.27 7.09
C SER A 112 -14.51 0.10 6.38
N THR A 113 -15.63 -0.07 7.04
CA THR A 113 -16.94 0.38 6.51
C THR A 113 -16.95 1.90 6.36
N LEU A 114 -17.85 2.43 5.55
CA LEU A 114 -18.00 3.88 5.42
C LEU A 114 -18.34 4.52 6.78
N LYS A 115 -19.17 3.85 7.58
CA LYS A 115 -19.51 4.31 8.92
C LYS A 115 -18.28 4.39 9.83
N GLU A 116 -17.45 3.33 9.86
CA GLU A 116 -16.21 3.35 10.64
C GLU A 116 -15.28 4.49 10.20
N VAL A 117 -15.20 4.78 8.88
CA VAL A 117 -14.40 5.90 8.37
C VAL A 117 -14.99 7.24 8.82
N GLN A 118 -16.31 7.38 8.83
CA GLN A 118 -17.00 8.60 9.29
C GLN A 118 -16.87 8.84 10.79
N ASP A 119 -16.79 7.76 11.57
CA ASP A 119 -16.66 7.80 13.03
C ASP A 119 -15.20 8.02 13.50
N MET A 120 -14.21 8.04 12.57
CA MET A 120 -12.81 8.28 12.90
C MET A 120 -12.59 9.74 13.35
N THR A 121 -11.88 9.88 14.47
CA THR A 121 -11.45 11.19 14.98
C THR A 121 -9.97 11.40 14.77
N SER A 122 -9.55 12.66 14.71
CA SER A 122 -8.13 13.02 14.60
C SER A 122 -7.29 12.45 15.74
N ASP A 123 -7.82 12.50 16.97
CA ASP A 123 -7.14 11.96 18.15
C ASP A 123 -6.96 10.44 18.05
N PHE A 124 -7.98 9.71 17.59
CA PHE A 124 -7.88 8.27 17.36
C PHE A 124 -6.76 7.96 16.38
N LEU A 125 -6.68 8.68 15.26
CA LEU A 125 -5.67 8.44 14.23
C LEU A 125 -4.24 8.72 14.72
N ILE A 126 -4.03 9.78 15.50
CA ILE A 126 -2.72 10.05 16.12
C ILE A 126 -2.34 8.97 17.12
N VAL A 127 -3.28 8.53 17.96
CA VAL A 127 -3.01 7.44 18.91
C VAL A 127 -2.60 6.16 18.16
N GLN A 128 -3.30 5.81 17.08
CA GLN A 128 -2.93 4.64 16.27
C GLN A 128 -1.54 4.77 15.64
N ALA A 129 -1.19 5.95 15.10
CA ALA A 129 0.14 6.17 14.54
C ALA A 129 1.23 6.05 15.60
N LYS A 130 1.02 6.64 16.79
CA LYS A 130 1.97 6.54 17.91
C LYS A 130 2.09 5.11 18.45
N GLU A 131 0.99 4.36 18.50
CA GLU A 131 1.05 2.94 18.88
C GLU A 131 1.80 2.09 17.85
N ALA A 132 1.66 2.37 16.55
CA ALA A 132 2.40 1.66 15.50
C ALA A 132 3.90 1.87 15.62
N MET A 133 4.36 3.05 16.03
CA MET A 133 5.78 3.35 16.23
C MET A 133 6.42 2.70 17.48
N LYS A 134 5.66 1.98 18.29
CA LYS A 134 6.19 1.24 19.47
C LYS A 134 6.64 -0.18 19.12
N TYR A 135 6.50 -0.61 17.90
CA TYR A 135 6.92 -1.93 17.44
C TYR A 135 8.32 -1.89 16.85
N GLU A 136 8.96 -3.07 16.77
CA GLU A 136 10.21 -3.27 16.06
C GLU A 136 10.18 -2.61 14.67
N VAL A 137 11.30 -2.01 14.29
CA VAL A 137 11.42 -1.24 13.06
C VAL A 137 12.56 -1.79 12.20
N ASP A 138 12.29 -1.95 10.92
CA ASP A 138 13.30 -2.21 9.89
C ASP A 138 13.62 -0.90 9.18
N ILE A 139 14.91 -0.60 9.04
CA ILE A 139 15.39 0.61 8.36
C ILE A 139 16.19 0.20 7.14
N PHE A 140 15.77 0.67 5.97
CA PHE A 140 16.44 0.43 4.69
C PHE A 140 17.04 1.75 4.20
N TYR A 141 18.31 1.73 3.86
CA TYR A 141 19.01 2.89 3.29
C TYR A 141 19.58 2.55 1.92
N THR A 142 19.45 3.49 0.99
CA THR A 142 20.12 3.48 -0.31
C THR A 142 20.64 4.88 -0.58
N GLY A 143 21.97 5.03 -0.75
CA GLY A 143 22.61 6.32 -0.98
C GLY A 143 24.12 6.19 -1.05
N THR A 144 24.83 7.32 -0.99
CA THR A 144 26.30 7.35 -1.10
C THR A 144 27.03 7.46 0.24
N ILE A 145 26.32 7.70 1.34
CA ILE A 145 26.90 7.75 2.68
C ILE A 145 27.25 6.32 3.10
N ASN A 146 28.43 6.14 3.70
CA ASN A 146 28.85 4.82 4.15
C ASN A 146 27.98 4.29 5.31
N GLU A 147 27.89 2.99 5.42
CA GLU A 147 27.04 2.28 6.38
C GLU A 147 27.26 2.74 7.83
N VAL A 148 28.49 2.83 8.29
CA VAL A 148 28.82 3.21 9.68
C VAL A 148 28.28 4.61 9.98
N ALA A 149 28.51 5.57 9.08
CA ALA A 149 28.03 6.93 9.27
C ALA A 149 26.50 7.01 9.25
N VAL A 150 25.81 6.23 8.40
CA VAL A 150 24.34 6.16 8.37
C VAL A 150 23.81 5.62 9.70
N ILE A 151 24.37 4.52 10.20
CA ILE A 151 23.94 3.91 11.46
C ILE A 151 24.13 4.89 12.62
N ASP A 152 25.29 5.55 12.69
CA ASP A 152 25.60 6.52 13.76
C ASP A 152 24.65 7.72 13.71
N GLN A 153 24.38 8.24 12.52
CA GLN A 153 23.45 9.37 12.37
C GLN A 153 22.03 9.01 12.76
N ILE A 154 21.55 7.83 12.37
CA ILE A 154 20.22 7.33 12.74
C ILE A 154 20.13 7.18 14.25
N LYS A 155 21.10 6.50 14.89
CA LYS A 155 21.10 6.29 16.35
C LYS A 155 21.17 7.59 17.15
N ASN A 156 21.89 8.57 16.65
CA ASN A 156 22.07 9.84 17.36
C ASN A 156 20.93 10.84 17.16
N ARG A 157 20.11 10.67 16.12
CA ARG A 157 19.12 11.66 15.73
C ARG A 157 17.67 11.19 15.83
N LEU A 158 17.44 9.89 15.68
CA LEU A 158 16.09 9.35 15.82
C LEU A 158 15.87 8.82 17.24
N SER A 159 14.86 9.33 17.91
CA SER A 159 14.42 8.90 19.24
C SER A 159 13.66 7.58 19.15
N ILE A 160 14.33 6.51 18.74
CA ILE A 160 13.73 5.17 18.71
C ILE A 160 13.92 4.55 20.09
N SER A 161 12.84 4.03 20.67
CA SER A 161 12.88 3.41 21.99
C SER A 161 13.72 2.12 21.99
N ASP A 162 14.51 1.91 23.03
CA ASP A 162 15.22 0.63 23.25
C ASP A 162 14.27 -0.53 23.64
N ASN A 163 13.03 -0.22 24.04
CA ASN A 163 12.03 -1.18 24.49
C ASN A 163 10.89 -1.29 23.47
N LEU A 164 11.22 -1.60 22.23
CA LEU A 164 10.21 -1.85 21.20
C LEU A 164 9.49 -3.17 21.43
N LYS A 165 8.22 -3.19 21.13
CA LYS A 165 7.41 -4.41 21.16
C LYS A 165 7.78 -5.30 19.99
N ALA A 166 7.87 -6.61 20.22
CA ALA A 166 8.00 -7.56 19.12
C ALA A 166 6.86 -7.40 18.12
N SER A 167 7.18 -7.51 16.85
CA SER A 167 6.17 -7.45 15.78
C SER A 167 5.17 -8.60 15.96
N LYS A 168 3.89 -8.29 15.76
CA LYS A 168 2.87 -9.34 15.69
C LYS A 168 3.03 -10.10 14.36
N SER A 169 2.63 -11.36 14.35
CA SER A 169 2.57 -12.12 13.10
C SER A 169 1.78 -11.32 12.05
N PRO A 170 2.32 -11.18 10.84
CA PRO A 170 1.63 -10.46 9.78
C PRO A 170 0.28 -11.11 9.49
N ILE A 171 -0.68 -10.31 9.09
CA ILE A 171 -1.97 -10.85 8.64
C ILE A 171 -1.73 -11.50 7.27
N THR A 172 -1.60 -12.82 7.26
CA THR A 172 -1.51 -13.58 6.01
C THR A 172 -2.90 -13.77 5.40
N MET A 173 -2.95 -13.68 4.09
CA MET A 173 -4.17 -13.96 3.33
C MET A 173 -4.00 -15.31 2.63
N ASP A 174 -4.42 -16.37 3.33
CA ASP A 174 -4.38 -17.71 2.77
C ASP A 174 -5.32 -17.81 1.56
N TYR A 175 -4.82 -18.41 0.49
CA TYR A 175 -5.67 -18.74 -0.65
C TYR A 175 -6.73 -19.78 -0.27
N LYS A 176 -7.96 -19.52 -0.68
CA LYS A 176 -9.03 -20.48 -0.54
C LYS A 176 -8.82 -21.64 -1.49
N LYS A 177 -8.62 -22.85 -0.95
CA LYS A 177 -8.49 -24.06 -1.74
C LYS A 177 -9.83 -24.43 -2.39
N HIS A 178 -9.81 -24.68 -3.69
CA HIS A 178 -10.95 -25.16 -4.44
C HIS A 178 -10.69 -26.61 -4.86
N THR A 179 -11.54 -27.53 -4.42
CA THR A 179 -11.45 -28.98 -4.73
C THR A 179 -12.02 -29.37 -6.09
N ARG A 180 -12.73 -28.45 -6.74
CA ARG A 180 -13.36 -28.63 -8.05
C ARG A 180 -13.42 -27.31 -8.79
N ASN A 181 -13.56 -27.36 -10.11
CA ASN A 181 -13.81 -26.18 -10.93
C ASN A 181 -15.13 -25.49 -10.50
N LYS A 182 -15.09 -24.18 -10.39
CA LYS A 182 -16.23 -23.34 -10.02
C LYS A 182 -16.30 -22.14 -10.93
N VAL A 183 -17.51 -21.71 -11.24
CA VAL A 183 -17.78 -20.45 -11.91
C VAL A 183 -18.49 -19.53 -10.92
N PHE A 184 -18.03 -18.30 -10.84
CA PHE A 184 -18.63 -17.22 -10.07
C PHE A 184 -19.03 -16.13 -11.05
N LEU A 185 -20.22 -15.61 -10.92
CA LEU A 185 -20.77 -14.59 -11.80
C LEU A 185 -21.31 -13.44 -10.98
N ILE A 186 -21.03 -12.21 -11.41
CA ILE A 186 -21.79 -11.00 -11.05
C ILE A 186 -22.49 -10.58 -12.34
N ASP A 187 -23.81 -10.53 -12.30
CA ASP A 187 -24.62 -9.98 -13.36
C ASP A 187 -24.81 -8.47 -13.14
N ASP A 188 -24.34 -7.68 -14.08
CA ASP A 188 -24.55 -6.23 -14.10
C ASP A 188 -25.20 -5.85 -15.43
N PRO A 189 -26.52 -5.63 -15.45
CA PRO A 189 -27.24 -5.29 -16.66
C PRO A 189 -26.82 -3.99 -17.36
N LYS A 190 -26.02 -3.15 -16.65
CA LYS A 190 -25.47 -1.89 -17.17
C LYS A 190 -24.08 -2.05 -17.76
N ALA A 191 -23.44 -3.19 -17.53
CA ALA A 191 -22.10 -3.44 -18.04
C ALA A 191 -22.14 -3.64 -19.56
N VAL A 192 -21.36 -2.87 -20.28
CA VAL A 192 -21.20 -2.98 -21.76
C VAL A 192 -20.06 -3.92 -22.15
N GLN A 193 -19.27 -4.38 -21.19
CA GLN A 193 -18.12 -5.27 -21.38
C GLN A 193 -18.09 -6.33 -20.29
N SER A 194 -17.70 -7.55 -20.67
CA SER A 194 -17.47 -8.63 -19.71
C SER A 194 -16.02 -8.67 -19.27
N GLN A 195 -15.80 -8.91 -17.98
CA GLN A 195 -14.48 -9.20 -17.42
C GLN A 195 -14.40 -10.66 -17.02
N ILE A 196 -13.40 -11.36 -17.53
CA ILE A 196 -13.20 -12.78 -17.27
C ILE A 196 -11.88 -12.97 -16.54
N TYR A 197 -11.92 -13.58 -15.37
CA TYR A 197 -10.75 -14.00 -14.60
C TYR A 197 -10.71 -15.53 -14.54
N ILE A 198 -9.63 -16.12 -15.07
CA ILE A 198 -9.36 -17.55 -14.94
C ILE A 198 -8.23 -17.69 -13.92
N ILE A 199 -8.54 -18.32 -12.79
CA ILE A 199 -7.63 -18.42 -11.66
C ILE A 199 -7.34 -19.89 -11.39
N GLY A 200 -6.07 -20.26 -11.45
CA GLY A 200 -5.54 -21.56 -11.02
C GLY A 200 -4.66 -21.40 -9.79
N GLN A 201 -4.72 -22.35 -8.87
CA GLN A 201 -3.80 -22.40 -7.73
C GLN A 201 -2.50 -23.06 -8.16
N GLY A 202 -1.40 -22.33 -8.04
CA GLY A 202 -0.04 -22.84 -8.28
C GLY A 202 0.60 -23.45 -7.03
N ARG A 203 1.90 -23.67 -7.10
CA ARG A 203 2.75 -24.08 -5.97
C ARG A 203 3.14 -22.86 -5.14
N VAL A 204 3.53 -23.09 -3.88
CA VAL A 204 4.19 -22.08 -3.05
C VAL A 204 5.48 -21.61 -3.74
N LEU A 205 5.88 -20.38 -3.53
CA LEU A 205 7.10 -19.81 -4.10
C LEU A 205 8.30 -20.69 -3.75
N ASP A 206 8.95 -21.17 -4.80
CA ASP A 206 10.28 -21.75 -4.74
C ASP A 206 11.27 -20.77 -5.40
N MET A 207 12.28 -20.35 -4.65
CA MET A 207 13.27 -19.38 -5.13
C MET A 207 14.05 -19.89 -6.35
N GLU A 208 14.25 -21.20 -6.47
CA GLU A 208 14.92 -21.81 -7.63
C GLU A 208 14.06 -21.69 -8.90
N SER A 209 12.74 -21.77 -8.76
CA SER A 209 11.80 -21.68 -9.88
C SER A 209 11.48 -20.23 -10.29
N ARG A 210 11.97 -19.21 -9.56
CA ARG A 210 11.67 -17.82 -9.82
C ARG A 210 12.03 -17.37 -11.23
N SER A 211 13.26 -17.64 -11.65
CA SER A 211 13.72 -17.26 -12.99
C SER A 211 12.90 -17.94 -14.10
N THR A 212 12.54 -19.21 -13.90
CA THR A 212 11.66 -19.96 -14.83
C THR A 212 10.28 -19.33 -14.90
N SER A 213 9.71 -18.94 -13.76
CA SER A 213 8.41 -18.24 -13.70
C SER A 213 8.46 -16.88 -14.39
N ASP A 214 9.55 -16.14 -14.24
CA ASP A 214 9.72 -14.84 -14.90
C ASP A 214 9.79 -14.99 -16.43
N VAL A 215 10.54 -16.00 -16.92
CA VAL A 215 10.60 -16.33 -18.36
C VAL A 215 9.22 -16.78 -18.87
N PHE A 216 8.55 -17.68 -18.13
CA PHE A 216 7.18 -18.09 -18.46
C PHE A 216 6.24 -16.91 -18.56
N ASN A 217 6.26 -16.01 -17.61
CA ASN A 217 5.40 -14.83 -17.60
C ASN A 217 5.64 -13.93 -18.81
N LYS A 218 6.91 -13.73 -19.20
CA LYS A 218 7.26 -12.96 -20.41
C LYS A 218 6.76 -13.63 -21.69
N TYR A 219 6.94 -14.93 -21.79
CA TYR A 219 6.52 -15.69 -22.97
C TYR A 219 4.99 -15.82 -23.06
N PHE A 220 4.34 -16.15 -21.96
CA PHE A 220 2.93 -16.51 -21.95
C PHE A 220 2.00 -15.29 -21.92
N GLY A 221 2.22 -14.32 -21.02
CA GLY A 221 1.19 -13.34 -20.76
C GLY A 221 1.61 -11.90 -20.53
N SER A 222 2.91 -11.57 -20.60
CA SER A 222 3.38 -10.22 -20.33
C SER A 222 4.02 -9.59 -21.56
N GLY A 223 3.45 -8.47 -22.00
CA GLY A 223 3.95 -7.68 -23.13
C GLY A 223 3.37 -8.09 -24.50
N MET A 224 3.67 -7.28 -25.50
CA MET A 224 3.04 -7.39 -26.83
C MET A 224 3.44 -8.64 -27.61
N ALA A 225 4.56 -9.26 -27.30
CA ALA A 225 5.02 -10.50 -27.93
C ALA A 225 4.52 -11.77 -27.22
N SER A 226 3.77 -11.65 -26.13
CA SER A 226 3.27 -12.81 -25.39
C SER A 226 2.16 -13.55 -26.12
N ILE A 227 2.05 -14.86 -25.89
CA ILE A 227 1.03 -15.71 -26.51
C ILE A 227 -0.37 -15.14 -26.29
N ILE A 228 -0.72 -14.79 -25.04
CA ILE A 228 -2.06 -14.29 -24.72
C ILE A 228 -2.35 -12.99 -25.47
N PHE A 229 -1.38 -12.07 -25.53
CA PHE A 229 -1.58 -10.82 -26.24
C PHE A 229 -1.80 -11.05 -27.73
N GLN A 230 -0.93 -11.85 -28.37
CA GLN A 230 -1.01 -12.14 -29.79
C GLN A 230 -2.30 -12.89 -30.14
N GLU A 231 -2.63 -13.96 -29.41
CA GLU A 231 -3.76 -14.81 -29.74
C GLU A 231 -5.13 -14.18 -29.45
N ILE A 232 -5.23 -13.41 -28.37
CA ILE A 232 -6.55 -12.87 -27.95
C ILE A 232 -6.78 -11.49 -28.53
N ARG A 233 -5.78 -10.60 -28.45
CA ARG A 233 -5.93 -9.23 -28.88
C ARG A 233 -5.61 -9.04 -30.35
N GLU A 234 -4.41 -9.43 -30.80
CA GLU A 234 -3.96 -9.11 -32.16
C GLU A 234 -4.63 -9.98 -33.24
N PHE A 235 -4.62 -11.30 -33.08
CA PHE A 235 -5.12 -12.17 -34.14
C PHE A 235 -6.65 -12.34 -34.13
N ARG A 236 -7.27 -12.26 -32.95
CA ARG A 236 -8.72 -12.52 -32.84
C ARG A 236 -9.55 -11.32 -32.42
N SER A 237 -8.92 -10.22 -31.98
CA SER A 237 -9.60 -9.00 -31.55
C SER A 237 -10.73 -9.24 -30.51
N LEU A 238 -10.56 -10.27 -29.66
CA LEU A 238 -11.57 -10.66 -28.68
C LEU A 238 -11.61 -9.76 -27.45
N ALA A 239 -10.48 -9.12 -27.11
CA ALA A 239 -10.37 -8.24 -25.98
C ALA A 239 -9.35 -7.13 -26.24
N TYR A 240 -9.61 -5.93 -25.74
CA TYR A 240 -8.63 -4.84 -25.75
C TYR A 240 -7.45 -5.10 -24.79
N THR A 241 -7.74 -5.69 -23.66
CA THR A 241 -6.75 -6.07 -22.65
C THR A 241 -6.84 -7.56 -22.36
N ALA A 242 -5.73 -8.26 -22.55
CA ALA A 242 -5.58 -9.66 -22.18
C ALA A 242 -4.16 -9.89 -21.67
N TYR A 243 -4.05 -10.52 -20.50
CA TYR A 243 -2.76 -10.90 -19.93
C TYR A 243 -2.90 -12.13 -19.06
N GLY A 244 -1.79 -12.81 -18.82
CA GLY A 244 -1.71 -13.91 -17.88
C GLY A 244 -0.40 -13.84 -17.09
N ALA A 245 -0.43 -14.26 -15.84
CA ALA A 245 0.77 -14.31 -15.04
C ALA A 245 0.72 -15.45 -14.03
N TYR A 246 1.85 -16.12 -13.87
CA TYR A 246 2.12 -16.96 -12.71
C TYR A 246 2.70 -16.08 -11.62
N VAL A 247 1.95 -15.91 -10.54
CA VAL A 247 2.34 -15.03 -9.43
C VAL A 247 2.98 -15.87 -8.34
N ASN A 248 4.28 -15.68 -8.16
CA ASN A 248 5.03 -16.27 -7.06
C ASN A 248 4.82 -15.42 -5.81
N ARG A 249 4.28 -16.02 -4.76
CA ARG A 249 4.16 -15.38 -3.44
C ARG A 249 4.73 -16.30 -2.37
N PRO A 250 5.48 -15.76 -1.41
CA PRO A 250 5.72 -16.47 -0.16
C PRO A 250 4.39 -16.49 0.60
N ASP A 251 3.84 -17.63 0.86
CA ASP A 251 2.64 -17.80 1.69
C ASP A 251 3.02 -17.91 3.16
#